data_1e21588619e27a47b8bb9e337ca06d4e
#
_entry.id   1e21588619e27a47b8bb9e337ca06d4e
#
_cell.length_a   1.000
_cell.length_b   1.000
_cell.length_c   1.000
_cell.angle_alpha   90.00
_cell.angle_beta   90.00
_cell.angle_gamma   90.00
#
_symmetry.space_group_name_H-M   'P 1'
#
loop_
_entity.id
_entity.type
_entity.pdbx_description
1 polymer ?
#
loop_
_entity_poly.entity_id
_entity_poly.type
_entity_poly.pdbx_seq_one_letter_code
_entity_poly.pdbx_strand_id
1 'polypeptide(L)'
;MIRVRNVFHMLAYAFSALTEQGYRSVATEDFDNAAELCAAILERGVSAQLKRGLGQEYVSRTEARSSLRGKIEVTESVKSQAILRRQLVCSYDEFSVDTTMNRVIKATVALLVRTDISRARKKSLKKLMVFFADVREIDLYNVDWNMRYDRNNRTYRMLMAVCWLVVKGLLQTQSDGTMRMMDFFDEQRMSRLYEKFILEYYRREHPQLRASASFIDWALDDGMSEGLPAMRSDITLSARGRVLIIDAKYYKSAMQSNFDKRTVHSGNLYQIFAYVKNKQIALERAGENVEVSGMLLYAATDEDIQPDATYRMSGNRIGATTLDLDRPFEEIRAQLDGIADMLTGPSTPAS
;
A
#
# COMPACT_ATOMS: atom_id res chain seq x y z
N MET A 1 -9.98 14.90 7.13
CA MET A 1 -9.21 13.92 7.99
C MET A 1 -9.73 12.51 7.69
N ILE A 2 -8.94 11.42 7.83
CA ILE A 2 -9.44 10.05 7.60
C ILE A 2 -9.81 9.43 8.95
N ARG A 3 -10.99 8.83 9.07
CA ARG A 3 -11.34 8.07 10.29
C ARG A 3 -10.42 6.85 10.44
N VAL A 4 -9.97 6.58 11.65
CA VAL A 4 -9.10 5.41 11.95
C VAL A 4 -9.73 4.11 11.43
N ARG A 5 -11.03 3.94 11.60
CA ARG A 5 -11.79 2.78 11.12
C ARG A 5 -11.75 2.65 9.59
N ASN A 6 -11.75 3.76 8.85
CA ASN A 6 -11.65 3.73 7.39
C ASN A 6 -10.27 3.31 6.91
N VAL A 7 -9.20 3.64 7.64
CA VAL A 7 -7.86 3.08 7.38
C VAL A 7 -7.88 1.54 7.48
N PHE A 8 -8.58 0.98 8.48
CA PHE A 8 -8.76 -0.47 8.55
C PHE A 8 -9.48 -1.03 7.32
N HIS A 9 -10.58 -0.41 6.89
CA HIS A 9 -11.32 -0.84 5.70
C HIS A 9 -10.45 -0.77 4.44
N MET A 10 -9.71 0.32 4.24
CA MET A 10 -8.77 0.45 3.13
C MET A 10 -7.71 -0.67 3.13
N LEU A 11 -7.13 -0.97 4.30
CA LEU A 11 -6.20 -2.08 4.47
C LEU A 11 -6.87 -3.44 4.21
N ALA A 12 -8.13 -3.62 4.64
CA ALA A 12 -8.86 -4.88 4.45
C ALA A 12 -9.18 -5.17 2.97
N TYR A 13 -9.47 -4.14 2.19
CA TYR A 13 -9.56 -4.28 0.73
C TYR A 13 -8.19 -4.48 0.09
N ALA A 14 -7.22 -3.66 0.42
CA ALA A 14 -5.88 -3.75 -0.14
C ALA A 14 -5.17 -5.08 0.17
N PHE A 15 -5.50 -5.72 1.30
CA PHE A 15 -4.90 -6.97 1.75
C PHE A 15 -5.98 -7.97 2.14
N SER A 16 -6.30 -8.92 1.25
CA SER A 16 -7.32 -9.95 1.46
C SER A 16 -7.16 -10.74 2.76
N ALA A 17 -5.94 -10.84 3.29
CA ALA A 17 -5.65 -11.50 4.56
C ALA A 17 -6.46 -10.92 5.74
N LEU A 18 -6.78 -9.62 5.73
CA LEU A 18 -7.57 -8.97 6.78
C LEU A 18 -9.07 -9.34 6.76
N THR A 19 -9.55 -9.94 5.67
CA THR A 19 -10.94 -10.44 5.56
C THR A 19 -11.10 -11.89 6.08
N GLU A 20 -9.99 -12.57 6.39
CA GLU A 20 -10.01 -13.91 6.98
C GLU A 20 -10.62 -13.88 8.39
N GLN A 21 -11.15 -15.04 8.84
CA GLN A 21 -11.87 -15.15 10.14
C GLN A 21 -11.09 -14.61 11.34
N GLY A 22 -9.76 -14.69 11.31
CA GLY A 22 -8.88 -14.22 12.40
C GLY A 22 -8.94 -12.71 12.68
N TYR A 23 -9.42 -11.90 11.73
CA TYR A 23 -9.46 -10.43 11.84
C TYR A 23 -10.87 -9.85 12.00
N ARG A 24 -11.93 -10.68 12.01
CA ARG A 24 -13.32 -10.21 12.14
C ARG A 24 -13.54 -9.40 13.43
N SER A 25 -12.89 -9.78 14.53
CA SER A 25 -12.98 -9.03 15.78
C SER A 25 -12.35 -7.64 15.69
N VAL A 26 -11.28 -7.48 14.91
CA VAL A 26 -10.64 -6.17 14.69
C VAL A 26 -11.58 -5.25 13.90
N ALA A 27 -12.36 -5.79 12.97
CA ALA A 27 -13.33 -5.02 12.20
C ALA A 27 -14.47 -4.42 13.04
N THR A 28 -14.77 -5.04 14.18
CA THR A 28 -15.88 -4.65 15.08
C THR A 28 -15.42 -3.87 16.32
N GLU A 29 -14.12 -3.79 16.57
CA GLU A 29 -13.57 -3.00 17.68
C GLU A 29 -13.61 -1.50 17.33
N ASP A 30 -13.91 -0.65 18.31
CA ASP A 30 -13.68 0.78 18.21
C ASP A 30 -12.27 1.10 18.69
N PHE A 31 -11.56 1.91 17.93
CA PHE A 31 -10.17 2.28 18.22
C PHE A 31 -10.07 3.77 18.51
N ASP A 32 -9.51 4.12 19.68
CA ASP A 32 -9.30 5.50 20.09
C ASP A 32 -8.27 6.21 19.21
N ASN A 33 -7.31 5.44 18.68
CA ASN A 33 -6.26 5.97 17.84
C ASN A 33 -5.70 4.91 16.86
N ALA A 34 -4.95 5.39 15.86
CA ALA A 34 -4.37 4.53 14.82
C ALA A 34 -3.29 3.57 15.35
N ALA A 35 -2.62 3.90 16.49
CA ALA A 35 -1.65 3.01 17.12
C ALA A 35 -2.34 1.78 17.69
N GLU A 36 -3.49 1.95 18.34
CA GLU A 36 -4.30 0.84 18.87
C GLU A 36 -4.79 -0.07 17.74
N LEU A 37 -5.28 0.50 16.63
CA LEU A 37 -5.66 -0.26 15.44
C LEU A 37 -4.48 -1.06 14.87
N CYS A 38 -3.34 -0.42 14.64
CA CYS A 38 -2.16 -1.10 14.11
C CYS A 38 -1.67 -2.20 15.06
N ALA A 39 -1.69 -1.94 16.36
CA ALA A 39 -1.35 -2.90 17.38
C ALA A 39 -2.29 -4.12 17.38
N ALA A 40 -3.60 -3.90 17.20
CA ALA A 40 -4.59 -4.97 17.07
C ALA A 40 -4.33 -5.84 15.83
N ILE A 41 -4.07 -5.21 14.69
CA ILE A 41 -3.77 -5.93 13.45
C ILE A 41 -2.46 -6.73 13.60
N LEU A 42 -1.41 -6.14 14.16
CA LEU A 42 -0.13 -6.84 14.38
C LEU A 42 -0.28 -7.97 15.38
N GLU A 43 -0.99 -7.79 16.48
CA GLU A 43 -1.27 -8.87 17.46
C GLU A 43 -1.89 -10.08 16.78
N ARG A 44 -2.94 -9.87 15.97
CA ARG A 44 -3.62 -10.96 15.26
C ARG A 44 -2.74 -11.58 14.18
N GLY A 45 -2.07 -10.75 13.39
CA GLY A 45 -1.23 -11.22 12.29
C GLY A 45 0.00 -11.97 12.76
N VAL A 46 0.68 -11.48 13.79
CA VAL A 46 1.82 -12.17 14.39
C VAL A 46 1.38 -13.46 15.06
N SER A 47 0.23 -13.47 15.77
CA SER A 47 -0.31 -14.70 16.36
C SER A 47 -0.64 -15.75 15.29
N ALA A 48 -1.20 -15.34 14.16
CA ALA A 48 -1.47 -16.24 13.03
C ALA A 48 -0.17 -16.76 12.39
N GLN A 49 0.85 -15.89 12.27
CA GLN A 49 2.16 -16.27 11.74
C GLN A 49 2.88 -17.26 12.67
N LEU A 50 2.83 -17.05 13.98
CA LEU A 50 3.43 -17.95 14.97
C LEU A 50 2.82 -19.36 14.93
N LYS A 51 1.53 -19.50 14.66
CA LYS A 51 0.86 -20.81 14.47
C LYS A 51 1.38 -21.57 13.24
N ARG A 52 1.86 -20.84 12.22
CA ARG A 52 2.47 -21.41 11.00
C ARG A 52 4.00 -21.58 11.13
N GLY A 53 4.60 -21.01 12.18
CA GLY A 53 6.03 -20.82 12.36
C GLY A 53 6.50 -19.46 11.83
N LEU A 54 7.53 -18.89 12.44
CA LEU A 54 8.18 -17.69 11.91
C LEU A 54 8.80 -17.99 10.54
N GLY A 55 8.77 -17.02 9.65
CA GLY A 55 9.45 -17.08 8.37
C GLY A 55 10.94 -17.31 8.56
N GLN A 56 11.52 -18.17 7.76
CA GLN A 56 12.93 -18.54 7.82
C GLN A 56 13.56 -18.33 6.45
N GLU A 57 14.80 -17.89 6.45
CA GLU A 57 15.62 -17.69 5.26
C GLU A 57 17.00 -18.28 5.46
N TYR A 58 17.68 -18.63 4.37
CA TYR A 58 19.08 -18.97 4.43
C TYR A 58 19.89 -17.70 4.64
N VAL A 59 20.53 -17.60 5.80
CA VAL A 59 21.40 -16.47 6.16
C VAL A 59 22.83 -16.97 6.14
N SER A 60 23.68 -16.35 5.33
CA SER A 60 25.11 -16.68 5.32
C SER A 60 25.76 -16.19 6.60
N ARG A 61 26.42 -17.10 7.32
CA ARG A 61 27.18 -16.83 8.52
C ARG A 61 28.64 -17.11 8.30
N THR A 62 29.49 -16.21 8.80
CA THR A 62 30.93 -16.38 8.80
C THR A 62 31.42 -16.23 10.24
N GLU A 63 31.89 -17.33 10.82
CA GLU A 63 32.35 -17.33 12.23
C GLU A 63 33.49 -18.33 12.46
N ALA A 64 34.31 -18.09 13.52
CA ALA A 64 35.33 -19.01 13.92
C ALA A 64 34.72 -20.19 14.72
N ARG A 65 34.98 -21.42 14.26
CA ARG A 65 34.44 -22.67 14.82
C ARG A 65 35.53 -23.72 15.02
N SER A 66 35.36 -24.54 16.06
CA SER A 66 36.17 -25.72 16.28
C SER A 66 35.79 -26.93 15.44
N SER A 67 34.55 -26.94 14.90
CA SER A 67 34.06 -27.97 13.96
C SER A 67 33.80 -27.33 12.61
N LEU A 68 34.25 -28.00 11.53
CA LEU A 68 34.08 -27.50 10.17
C LEU A 68 32.61 -27.55 9.73
N ARG A 69 32.15 -26.44 9.10
CA ARG A 69 30.83 -26.36 8.50
C ARG A 69 30.89 -25.41 7.28
N GLY A 70 30.44 -25.88 6.15
CA GLY A 70 30.43 -25.07 4.93
C GLY A 70 31.84 -24.83 4.35
N LYS A 71 32.07 -23.63 3.82
CA LYS A 71 33.33 -23.24 3.20
C LYS A 71 34.29 -22.68 4.24
N ILE A 72 35.57 -23.10 4.21
CA ILE A 72 36.62 -22.55 5.07
C ILE A 72 37.16 -21.26 4.45
N GLU A 73 37.12 -20.18 5.19
CA GLU A 73 37.72 -18.89 4.85
C GLU A 73 39.17 -18.83 5.39
N VAL A 74 40.10 -19.40 4.64
CA VAL A 74 41.52 -19.55 5.07
C VAL A 74 42.16 -18.21 5.42
N THR A 75 42.00 -17.21 4.57
CA THR A 75 42.55 -15.87 4.77
C THR A 75 42.03 -15.24 6.07
N GLU A 76 40.74 -15.33 6.35
CA GLU A 76 40.13 -14.79 7.57
C GLU A 76 40.54 -15.61 8.80
N SER A 77 40.73 -16.92 8.67
CA SER A 77 41.22 -17.78 9.74
C SER A 77 42.61 -17.40 10.21
N VAL A 78 43.48 -17.02 9.25
CA VAL A 78 44.84 -16.54 9.56
C VAL A 78 44.80 -15.13 10.14
N LYS A 79 44.11 -14.18 9.49
CA LYS A 79 43.99 -12.79 9.95
C LYS A 79 43.42 -12.66 11.36
N SER A 80 42.37 -13.42 11.69
CA SER A 80 41.73 -13.43 13.00
C SER A 80 42.45 -14.25 14.06
N GLN A 81 43.58 -14.88 13.68
CA GLN A 81 44.36 -15.81 14.53
C GLN A 81 43.47 -16.94 15.12
N ALA A 82 42.38 -17.32 14.44
CA ALA A 82 41.49 -18.37 14.88
C ALA A 82 42.19 -19.71 15.02
N ILE A 83 43.18 -19.98 14.19
CA ILE A 83 44.01 -21.21 14.22
C ILE A 83 44.70 -21.39 15.56
N LEU A 84 45.16 -20.31 16.23
CA LEU A 84 45.78 -20.39 17.55
C LEU A 84 44.83 -20.88 18.63
N ARG A 85 43.53 -20.70 18.40
CA ARG A 85 42.44 -21.17 19.27
C ARG A 85 41.87 -22.51 18.82
N ARG A 86 42.55 -23.23 17.93
CA ARG A 86 42.08 -24.48 17.29
C ARG A 86 40.71 -24.32 16.62
N GLN A 87 40.50 -23.16 15.96
CA GLN A 87 39.28 -22.84 15.24
C GLN A 87 39.65 -22.44 13.80
N LEU A 88 38.69 -22.63 12.89
CA LEU A 88 38.76 -22.09 11.53
C LEU A 88 37.53 -21.21 11.28
N VAL A 89 37.74 -20.12 10.55
CA VAL A 89 36.63 -19.30 10.10
C VAL A 89 35.91 -20.03 8.98
N CYS A 90 34.65 -20.35 9.20
CA CYS A 90 33.79 -21.06 8.25
C CYS A 90 32.64 -20.15 7.78
N SER A 91 32.38 -20.14 6.48
CA SER A 91 31.22 -19.50 5.87
C SER A 91 30.22 -20.59 5.48
N TYR A 92 28.99 -20.48 5.98
CA TYR A 92 27.92 -21.43 5.74
C TYR A 92 26.55 -20.76 5.78
N ASP A 93 25.60 -21.34 5.07
CA ASP A 93 24.22 -20.90 5.15
C ASP A 93 23.49 -21.62 6.28
N GLU A 94 22.79 -20.83 7.08
CA GLU A 94 21.94 -21.32 8.17
C GLU A 94 20.49 -20.93 7.92
N PHE A 95 19.59 -21.89 8.04
CA PHE A 95 18.17 -21.64 7.95
C PHE A 95 17.69 -21.02 9.28
N SER A 96 17.45 -19.73 9.25
CA SER A 96 17.30 -18.92 10.46
C SER A 96 16.00 -18.12 10.45
N VAL A 97 15.38 -17.99 11.63
CA VAL A 97 14.25 -17.07 11.87
C VAL A 97 14.70 -15.60 11.95
N ASP A 98 16.00 -15.34 12.01
CA ASP A 98 16.57 -14.00 12.12
C ASP A 98 16.56 -13.26 10.76
N THR A 99 15.37 -13.18 10.15
CA THR A 99 15.14 -12.52 8.86
C THR A 99 14.85 -11.04 9.05
N THR A 100 15.07 -10.23 8.00
CA THR A 100 14.76 -8.79 8.02
C THR A 100 13.29 -8.54 8.40
N MET A 101 12.36 -9.32 7.87
CA MET A 101 10.92 -9.15 8.17
C MET A 101 10.60 -9.42 9.64
N ASN A 102 11.19 -10.47 10.24
CA ASN A 102 11.00 -10.77 11.65
C ASN A 102 11.62 -9.71 12.56
N ARG A 103 12.81 -9.18 12.20
CA ARG A 103 13.45 -8.07 12.92
C ARG A 103 12.59 -6.81 12.88
N VAL A 104 12.00 -6.48 11.72
CA VAL A 104 11.10 -5.34 11.58
C VAL A 104 9.86 -5.50 12.46
N ILE A 105 9.22 -6.69 12.48
CA ILE A 105 8.07 -6.96 13.35
C ILE A 105 8.47 -6.76 14.82
N LYS A 106 9.58 -7.37 15.25
CA LYS A 106 10.07 -7.26 16.64
C LYS A 106 10.27 -5.80 17.05
N ALA A 107 11.01 -5.04 16.25
CA ALA A 107 11.30 -3.64 16.52
C ALA A 107 10.04 -2.75 16.49
N THR A 108 9.11 -3.00 15.55
CA THR A 108 7.84 -2.26 15.46
C THR A 108 6.95 -2.53 16.67
N VAL A 109 6.85 -3.77 17.12
CA VAL A 109 6.10 -4.12 18.34
C VAL A 109 6.72 -3.47 19.57
N ALA A 110 8.06 -3.47 19.69
CA ALA A 110 8.73 -2.77 20.76
C ALA A 110 8.44 -1.26 20.77
N LEU A 111 8.34 -0.65 19.59
CA LEU A 111 7.95 0.75 19.44
C LEU A 111 6.50 0.97 19.91
N LEU A 112 5.53 0.16 19.44
CA LEU A 112 4.12 0.26 19.84
C LEU A 112 3.89 0.08 21.35
N VAL A 113 4.62 -0.80 22.00
CA VAL A 113 4.51 -1.01 23.46
C VAL A 113 4.88 0.25 24.25
N ARG A 114 5.66 1.17 23.67
CA ARG A 114 6.04 2.46 24.28
C ARG A 114 5.02 3.56 24.02
N THR A 115 4.06 3.36 23.11
CA THR A 115 3.05 4.36 22.77
C THR A 115 1.81 4.27 23.68
N ASP A 116 0.86 5.18 23.46
CA ASP A 116 -0.42 5.19 24.17
C ASP A 116 -1.41 4.20 23.53
N ILE A 117 -1.20 2.91 23.86
CA ILE A 117 -2.13 1.82 23.55
C ILE A 117 -2.57 1.15 24.86
N SER A 118 -3.68 0.44 24.84
CA SER A 118 -4.27 -0.20 26.02
C SER A 118 -3.30 -1.14 26.74
N ARG A 119 -3.40 -1.21 28.06
CA ARG A 119 -2.57 -2.11 28.88
C ARG A 119 -2.73 -3.57 28.49
N ALA A 120 -3.95 -3.97 28.11
CA ALA A 120 -4.24 -5.32 27.65
C ALA A 120 -3.46 -5.64 26.36
N ARG A 121 -3.45 -4.71 25.39
CA ARG A 121 -2.74 -4.84 24.12
C ARG A 121 -1.23 -4.88 24.33
N LYS A 122 -0.68 -4.00 25.19
CA LYS A 122 0.74 -4.05 25.57
C LYS A 122 1.14 -5.41 26.13
N LYS A 123 0.32 -5.97 27.05
CA LYS A 123 0.58 -7.28 27.64
C LYS A 123 0.56 -8.41 26.60
N SER A 124 -0.41 -8.37 25.70
CA SER A 124 -0.55 -9.36 24.63
C SER A 124 0.63 -9.32 23.65
N LEU A 125 1.00 -8.13 23.17
CA LEU A 125 2.14 -7.94 22.27
C LEU A 125 3.46 -8.40 22.94
N LYS A 126 3.69 -8.08 24.20
CA LYS A 126 4.88 -8.56 24.94
C LYS A 126 4.95 -10.08 25.02
N LYS A 127 3.81 -10.78 25.20
CA LYS A 127 3.77 -12.24 25.17
C LYS A 127 4.19 -12.83 23.83
N LEU A 128 3.79 -12.20 22.71
CA LEU A 128 4.19 -12.64 21.37
C LEU A 128 5.70 -12.47 21.16
N MET A 129 6.31 -11.44 21.73
CA MET A 129 7.74 -11.18 21.56
C MET A 129 8.67 -12.22 22.19
N VAL A 130 8.18 -13.04 23.10
CA VAL A 130 8.95 -14.19 23.65
C VAL A 130 9.40 -15.14 22.53
N PHE A 131 8.58 -15.31 21.49
CA PHE A 131 8.89 -16.17 20.34
C PHE A 131 9.93 -15.56 19.38
N PHE A 132 10.31 -14.30 19.57
CA PHE A 132 11.33 -13.59 18.80
C PHE A 132 12.68 -13.50 19.53
N ALA A 133 12.94 -14.41 20.48
CA ALA A 133 14.20 -14.40 21.25
C ALA A 133 15.43 -14.49 20.33
N ASP A 134 15.39 -15.37 19.32
CA ASP A 134 16.48 -15.60 18.38
C ASP A 134 16.53 -14.59 17.20
N VAL A 135 15.65 -13.58 17.23
CA VAL A 135 15.59 -12.51 16.21
C VAL A 135 16.35 -11.31 16.74
N ARG A 136 17.34 -10.84 16.00
CA ARG A 136 18.14 -9.65 16.36
C ARG A 136 17.33 -8.37 16.27
N GLU A 137 17.83 -7.32 16.91
CA GLU A 137 17.31 -5.96 16.75
C GLU A 137 17.67 -5.39 15.36
N ILE A 138 16.88 -4.43 14.88
CA ILE A 138 17.13 -3.70 13.64
C ILE A 138 16.85 -2.22 13.87
N ASP A 139 17.63 -1.37 13.26
CA ASP A 139 17.34 0.07 13.21
C ASP A 139 16.25 0.35 12.18
N LEU A 140 15.08 0.75 12.65
CA LEU A 140 13.91 1.03 11.82
C LEU A 140 14.09 2.26 10.90
N TYR A 141 15.03 3.16 11.18
CA TYR A 141 15.34 4.31 10.31
C TYR A 141 16.01 3.87 9.01
N ASN A 142 16.83 2.82 9.08
CA ASN A 142 17.67 2.35 7.98
C ASN A 142 17.12 1.09 7.28
N VAL A 143 15.84 0.74 7.51
CA VAL A 143 15.21 -0.40 6.85
C VAL A 143 14.94 -0.11 5.37
N ASP A 144 15.44 -0.97 4.49
CA ASP A 144 14.97 -1.01 3.11
C ASP A 144 13.57 -1.67 3.06
N TRP A 145 12.56 -0.83 2.86
CA TRP A 145 11.17 -1.28 2.77
C TRP A 145 10.79 -1.84 1.39
N ASN A 146 11.72 -1.88 0.45
CA ASN A 146 11.50 -2.47 -0.88
C ASN A 146 11.69 -3.99 -0.87
N MET A 147 10.97 -4.67 0.01
CA MET A 147 11.09 -6.10 0.25
C MET A 147 10.49 -6.92 -0.88
N ARG A 148 11.16 -8.02 -1.22
CA ARG A 148 10.63 -8.99 -2.18
C ARG A 148 9.72 -10.00 -1.47
N TYR A 149 8.59 -10.31 -2.12
CA TYR A 149 7.61 -11.27 -1.60
C TYR A 149 7.46 -12.43 -2.56
N ASP A 150 7.65 -13.63 -2.06
CA ASP A 150 7.47 -14.88 -2.76
C ASP A 150 6.29 -15.69 -2.15
N ARG A 151 6.19 -16.96 -2.52
CA ARG A 151 5.14 -17.85 -2.03
C ARG A 151 5.25 -18.14 -0.53
N ASN A 152 6.48 -18.14 0.02
CA ASN A 152 6.76 -18.55 1.40
C ASN A 152 6.55 -17.40 2.39
N ASN A 153 6.79 -16.15 1.97
CA ASN A 153 6.69 -14.96 2.82
C ASN A 153 5.50 -14.05 2.48
N ARG A 154 4.60 -14.47 1.58
CA ARG A 154 3.44 -13.66 1.14
C ARG A 154 2.57 -13.17 2.29
N THR A 155 2.47 -13.94 3.38
CA THR A 155 1.71 -13.56 4.59
C THR A 155 2.32 -12.36 5.31
N TYR A 156 3.62 -12.13 5.17
CA TYR A 156 4.30 -10.97 5.73
C TYR A 156 3.98 -9.66 5.03
N ARG A 157 3.49 -9.70 3.79
CA ARG A 157 3.24 -8.48 3.00
C ARG A 157 2.34 -7.47 3.72
N MET A 158 1.26 -7.97 4.33
CA MET A 158 0.36 -7.15 5.13
C MET A 158 1.03 -6.66 6.42
N LEU A 159 1.73 -7.58 7.14
CA LEU A 159 2.42 -7.21 8.38
C LEU A 159 3.46 -6.12 8.13
N MET A 160 4.23 -6.23 7.05
CA MET A 160 5.21 -5.20 6.68
C MET A 160 4.55 -3.87 6.30
N ALA A 161 3.39 -3.89 5.64
CA ALA A 161 2.64 -2.66 5.36
C ALA A 161 2.19 -1.97 6.66
N VAL A 162 1.68 -2.74 7.62
CA VAL A 162 1.27 -2.19 8.93
C VAL A 162 2.49 -1.74 9.76
N CYS A 163 3.57 -2.52 9.78
CA CYS A 163 4.82 -2.11 10.43
C CYS A 163 5.33 -0.80 9.86
N TRP A 164 5.30 -0.66 8.54
CA TRP A 164 5.72 0.57 7.89
C TRP A 164 4.86 1.77 8.30
N LEU A 165 3.53 1.64 8.34
CA LEU A 165 2.63 2.69 8.80
C LEU A 165 2.97 3.13 10.23
N VAL A 166 3.20 2.17 11.13
CA VAL A 166 3.58 2.44 12.52
C VAL A 166 4.93 3.16 12.61
N VAL A 167 5.95 2.63 11.91
CA VAL A 167 7.31 3.17 11.97
C VAL A 167 7.34 4.61 11.46
N LYS A 168 6.75 4.87 10.31
CA LYS A 168 6.74 6.25 9.76
C LYS A 168 5.90 7.18 10.62
N GLY A 169 4.72 6.75 11.06
CA GLY A 169 3.88 7.55 11.95
C GLY A 169 4.55 7.91 13.27
N LEU A 170 5.17 6.97 13.96
CA LEU A 170 5.73 7.19 15.28
C LEU A 170 7.14 7.82 15.28
N LEU A 171 7.98 7.52 14.29
CA LEU A 171 9.32 8.09 14.23
C LEU A 171 9.30 9.60 13.92
N GLN A 172 8.35 10.06 13.12
CA GLN A 172 8.18 11.49 12.86
C GLN A 172 7.68 12.26 14.10
N THR A 173 6.80 11.65 14.91
CA THR A 173 6.30 12.27 16.15
C THR A 173 7.41 12.55 17.17
N GLN A 174 8.47 11.75 17.21
CA GLN A 174 9.59 11.96 18.16
C GLN A 174 10.43 13.18 17.82
N SER A 175 10.38 13.69 16.59
CA SER A 175 11.16 14.86 16.18
C SER A 175 10.48 16.19 16.51
N ASP A 176 9.14 16.24 16.70
CA ASP A 176 8.38 17.50 16.74
C ASP A 176 7.41 17.65 17.96
N GLY A 177 7.23 16.66 18.78
CA GLY A 177 6.59 16.72 20.11
C GLY A 177 5.09 17.01 20.20
N THR A 178 4.37 17.31 19.12
CA THR A 178 2.98 17.82 19.19
C THR A 178 1.97 17.27 18.18
N MET A 179 2.30 16.32 17.28
CA MET A 179 1.40 15.96 16.19
C MET A 179 0.65 14.63 16.39
N ARG A 180 -0.62 14.62 15.95
CA ARG A 180 -1.48 13.44 15.93
C ARG A 180 -1.02 12.47 14.85
N MET A 181 -1.06 11.16 15.12
CA MET A 181 -0.55 10.08 14.24
C MET A 181 -1.14 10.05 12.81
N MET A 182 -2.27 10.74 12.57
CA MET A 182 -2.93 10.83 11.26
C MET A 182 -2.27 11.84 10.30
N ASP A 183 -1.49 12.80 10.80
CA ASP A 183 -0.78 13.79 9.97
C ASP A 183 0.52 13.22 9.36
N PHE A 184 0.85 11.97 9.67
CA PHE A 184 2.15 11.35 9.40
C PHE A 184 2.19 10.28 8.33
N PHE A 185 1.06 9.95 7.74
CA PHE A 185 1.11 9.04 6.62
C PHE A 185 1.84 9.72 5.46
N ASP A 186 3.02 9.20 5.11
CA ASP A 186 3.74 9.57 3.91
C ASP A 186 2.75 9.58 2.73
N GLU A 187 2.54 10.75 2.15
CA GLU A 187 1.56 11.00 1.09
C GLU A 187 1.69 9.99 -0.05
N GLN A 188 2.92 9.62 -0.41
CA GLN A 188 3.17 8.66 -1.49
C GLN A 188 2.64 7.26 -1.19
N ARG A 189 2.65 6.82 0.07
CA ARG A 189 2.19 5.47 0.40
C ARG A 189 0.72 5.42 0.77
N MET A 190 0.19 6.50 1.32
CA MET A 190 -1.26 6.65 1.41
C MET A 190 -1.88 6.70 0.02
N SER A 191 -1.22 7.35 -0.95
CA SER A 191 -1.62 7.28 -2.36
C SER A 191 -1.69 5.83 -2.84
N ARG A 192 -0.63 5.04 -2.65
CA ARG A 192 -0.61 3.62 -3.03
C ARG A 192 -1.66 2.77 -2.30
N LEU A 193 -1.92 3.06 -1.03
CA LEU A 193 -2.98 2.37 -0.28
C LEU A 193 -4.35 2.74 -0.82
N TYR A 194 -4.57 4.01 -1.12
CA TYR A 194 -5.81 4.55 -1.67
C TYR A 194 -6.09 3.99 -3.06
N GLU A 195 -5.13 4.05 -3.98
CA GLU A 195 -5.20 3.43 -5.32
C GLU A 195 -5.58 1.94 -5.22
N LYS A 196 -4.85 1.21 -4.36
CA LYS A 196 -5.06 -0.22 -4.18
C LYS A 196 -6.41 -0.53 -3.53
N PHE A 197 -6.86 0.28 -2.57
CA PHE A 197 -8.18 0.15 -1.97
C PHE A 197 -9.28 0.25 -3.01
N ILE A 198 -9.26 1.30 -3.86
CA ILE A 198 -10.28 1.54 -4.88
C ILE A 198 -10.28 0.40 -5.91
N LEU A 199 -9.10 -0.01 -6.39
CA LEU A 199 -8.97 -1.11 -7.34
C LEU A 199 -9.56 -2.42 -6.79
N GLU A 200 -9.18 -2.80 -5.55
CA GLU A 200 -9.64 -4.03 -4.94
C GLU A 200 -11.11 -3.96 -4.50
N TYR A 201 -11.61 -2.75 -4.17
CA TYR A 201 -13.04 -2.51 -3.97
C TYR A 201 -13.83 -2.91 -5.21
N TYR A 202 -13.53 -2.35 -6.38
CA TYR A 202 -14.25 -2.67 -7.60
C TYR A 202 -14.07 -4.12 -8.05
N ARG A 203 -12.90 -4.72 -7.83
CA ARG A 203 -12.69 -6.14 -8.12
C ARG A 203 -13.59 -7.06 -7.31
N ARG A 204 -13.85 -6.69 -6.05
CA ARG A 204 -14.60 -7.52 -5.11
C ARG A 204 -16.10 -7.25 -5.17
N GLU A 205 -16.49 -5.99 -5.10
CA GLU A 205 -17.90 -5.60 -5.00
C GLU A 205 -18.56 -5.51 -6.38
N HIS A 206 -17.78 -5.18 -7.44
CA HIS A 206 -18.26 -5.00 -8.79
C HIS A 206 -17.47 -5.82 -9.82
N PRO A 207 -17.41 -7.16 -9.73
CA PRO A 207 -16.63 -8.00 -10.64
C PRO A 207 -17.05 -7.87 -12.11
N GLN A 208 -18.31 -7.47 -12.38
CA GLN A 208 -18.83 -7.20 -13.70
C GLN A 208 -18.14 -6.03 -14.42
N LEU A 209 -17.48 -5.12 -13.69
CA LEU A 209 -16.74 -3.98 -14.24
C LEU A 209 -15.32 -4.34 -14.68
N ARG A 210 -14.88 -5.57 -14.50
CA ARG A 210 -13.55 -6.08 -14.92
C ARG A 210 -12.40 -5.14 -14.50
N ALA A 211 -12.43 -4.64 -13.26
CA ALA A 211 -11.48 -3.67 -12.75
C ALA A 211 -10.03 -4.15 -12.86
N SER A 212 -9.16 -3.35 -13.44
CA SER A 212 -7.75 -3.65 -13.66
C SER A 212 -6.88 -2.41 -13.57
N ALA A 213 -5.59 -2.58 -13.23
CA ALA A 213 -4.56 -1.56 -13.43
C ALA A 213 -3.86 -1.87 -14.76
N SER A 214 -4.27 -1.20 -15.82
CA SER A 214 -3.87 -1.53 -17.19
C SER A 214 -2.74 -0.64 -17.68
N PHE A 215 -1.84 -1.20 -18.48
CA PHE A 215 -0.97 -0.42 -19.33
C PHE A 215 -1.79 0.19 -20.48
N ILE A 216 -1.40 1.39 -20.89
CA ILE A 216 -2.01 2.13 -21.99
C ILE A 216 -0.88 2.43 -22.97
N ASP A 217 -1.00 1.91 -24.17
CA ASP A 217 -0.02 2.13 -25.22
C ASP A 217 -0.15 3.53 -25.82
N TRP A 218 0.96 4.14 -26.20
CA TRP A 218 0.96 5.37 -26.97
C TRP A 218 0.39 5.12 -28.37
N ALA A 219 -0.55 5.92 -28.77
CA ALA A 219 -1.13 5.87 -30.12
C ALA A 219 -0.21 6.61 -31.09
N LEU A 220 0.85 5.93 -31.53
CA LEU A 220 1.87 6.48 -32.42
C LEU A 220 1.43 6.35 -33.88
N ASP A 221 1.76 7.34 -34.70
CA ASP A 221 1.51 7.34 -36.14
C ASP A 221 2.69 6.76 -36.93
N ASP A 222 3.91 6.90 -36.41
CA ASP A 222 5.16 6.40 -36.99
C ASP A 222 5.75 5.15 -36.31
N GLY A 223 5.13 4.70 -35.18
CA GLY A 223 5.57 3.55 -34.42
C GLY A 223 6.84 3.76 -33.57
N MET A 224 7.40 4.98 -33.53
CA MET A 224 8.60 5.28 -32.75
C MET A 224 8.26 5.47 -31.26
N SER A 225 8.56 4.46 -30.43
CA SER A 225 8.28 4.47 -28.98
C SER A 225 9.51 4.70 -28.10
N GLU A 226 10.70 4.81 -28.69
CA GLU A 226 11.95 4.97 -27.93
C GLU A 226 11.93 6.25 -27.08
N GLY A 227 12.23 6.13 -25.80
CA GLY A 227 12.24 7.25 -24.84
C GLY A 227 10.87 7.68 -24.30
N LEU A 228 9.76 7.10 -24.77
CA LEU A 228 8.44 7.39 -24.20
C LEU A 228 8.24 6.67 -22.87
N PRO A 229 7.71 7.37 -21.85
CA PRO A 229 7.42 6.75 -20.57
C PRO A 229 6.24 5.77 -20.70
N ALA A 230 6.26 4.68 -19.92
CA ALA A 230 5.12 3.78 -19.84
C ALA A 230 3.92 4.49 -19.18
N MET A 231 2.76 4.43 -19.79
CA MET A 231 1.50 4.86 -19.21
C MET A 231 0.82 3.68 -18.53
N ARG A 232 0.40 3.88 -17.28
CA ARG A 232 -0.34 2.88 -16.53
C ARG A 232 -1.44 3.56 -15.73
N SER A 233 -2.67 3.12 -15.91
CA SER A 233 -3.80 3.59 -15.11
C SER A 233 -3.76 2.98 -13.70
N ASP A 234 -4.24 3.70 -12.70
CA ASP A 234 -4.47 3.15 -11.37
C ASP A 234 -5.63 2.16 -11.41
N ILE A 235 -6.75 2.57 -11.99
CA ILE A 235 -7.94 1.73 -12.17
C ILE A 235 -8.53 1.97 -13.56
N THR A 236 -8.80 0.88 -14.26
CA THR A 236 -9.64 0.86 -15.46
C THR A 236 -10.85 -0.02 -15.22
N LEU A 237 -12.04 0.53 -15.38
CA LEU A 237 -13.32 -0.17 -15.31
C LEU A 237 -13.88 -0.31 -16.70
N SER A 238 -14.40 -1.50 -17.05
CA SER A 238 -14.93 -1.78 -18.38
C SER A 238 -16.25 -2.55 -18.29
N ALA A 239 -17.33 -1.99 -18.84
CA ALA A 239 -18.62 -2.64 -18.92
C ALA A 239 -19.46 -2.09 -20.08
N ARG A 240 -20.23 -2.93 -20.76
CA ARG A 240 -21.28 -2.54 -21.73
C ARG A 240 -20.82 -1.55 -22.80
N GLY A 241 -19.64 -1.73 -23.38
CA GLY A 241 -19.12 -0.82 -24.40
C GLY A 241 -18.66 0.54 -23.85
N ARG A 242 -18.41 0.64 -22.55
CA ARG A 242 -17.86 1.82 -21.87
C ARG A 242 -16.60 1.46 -21.11
N VAL A 243 -15.63 2.36 -21.13
CA VAL A 243 -14.40 2.29 -20.34
C VAL A 243 -14.28 3.58 -19.53
N LEU A 244 -14.07 3.45 -18.23
CA LEU A 244 -13.71 4.55 -17.33
C LEU A 244 -12.29 4.32 -16.79
N ILE A 245 -11.41 5.25 -17.06
CA ILE A 245 -10.07 5.30 -16.49
C ILE A 245 -10.11 6.20 -15.26
N ILE A 246 -9.80 5.67 -14.10
CA ILE A 246 -9.73 6.42 -12.85
C ILE A 246 -8.26 6.56 -12.45
N ASP A 247 -7.85 7.78 -12.19
CA ASP A 247 -6.56 8.15 -11.65
C ASP A 247 -6.80 8.65 -10.21
N ALA A 248 -6.39 7.84 -9.23
CA ALA A 248 -6.69 8.05 -7.82
C ALA A 248 -5.62 8.93 -7.18
N LYS A 249 -6.04 10.05 -6.60
CA LYS A 249 -5.13 11.07 -6.06
C LYS A 249 -5.34 11.27 -4.56
N TYR A 250 -4.26 11.08 -3.83
CA TYR A 250 -4.21 11.34 -2.40
C TYR A 250 -3.18 12.45 -2.14
N TYR A 251 -3.66 13.65 -1.87
CA TYR A 251 -2.84 14.84 -1.61
C TYR A 251 -3.26 15.54 -0.32
N LYS A 252 -2.35 16.31 0.28
CA LYS A 252 -2.68 17.23 1.38
C LYS A 252 -3.53 18.41 0.90
N SER A 253 -3.35 18.84 -0.35
CA SER A 253 -4.16 19.86 -1.01
C SER A 253 -4.63 19.32 -2.36
N ALA A 254 -5.94 19.22 -2.55
CA ALA A 254 -6.55 18.68 -3.77
C ALA A 254 -6.57 19.69 -4.91
N MET A 255 -6.47 20.99 -4.60
CA MET A 255 -6.54 22.08 -5.59
C MET A 255 -5.27 22.93 -5.59
N GLN A 256 -4.90 23.46 -6.75
CA GLN A 256 -3.87 24.47 -6.89
C GLN A 256 -4.47 25.87 -6.74
N SER A 257 -3.80 26.73 -5.97
CA SER A 257 -4.13 28.15 -5.94
C SER A 257 -3.25 28.89 -6.93
N ASN A 258 -3.86 29.60 -7.90
CA ASN A 258 -3.17 30.42 -8.86
C ASN A 258 -3.98 31.71 -9.10
N PHE A 259 -3.44 32.87 -8.70
CA PHE A 259 -4.07 34.19 -8.86
C PHE A 259 -5.56 34.20 -8.42
N ASP A 260 -5.86 33.89 -7.18
CA ASP A 260 -7.20 33.82 -6.56
C ASP A 260 -8.18 32.81 -7.18
N LYS A 261 -7.71 31.98 -8.12
CA LYS A 261 -8.50 30.87 -8.66
C LYS A 261 -7.99 29.52 -8.16
N ARG A 262 -8.90 28.71 -7.67
CA ARG A 262 -8.62 27.32 -7.33
C ARG A 262 -8.90 26.44 -8.56
N THR A 263 -7.91 25.66 -8.97
CA THR A 263 -7.99 24.79 -10.14
C THR A 263 -7.50 23.40 -9.81
N VAL A 264 -7.99 22.41 -10.55
CA VAL A 264 -7.44 21.06 -10.53
C VAL A 264 -5.97 21.11 -10.96
N HIS A 265 -5.12 20.27 -10.39
CA HIS A 265 -3.71 20.18 -10.76
C HIS A 265 -3.55 19.86 -12.25
N SER A 266 -2.93 20.78 -13.00
CA SER A 266 -2.81 20.69 -14.45
C SER A 266 -2.11 19.41 -14.91
N GLY A 267 -1.06 18.98 -14.20
CA GLY A 267 -0.36 17.72 -14.50
C GLY A 267 -1.27 16.49 -14.43
N ASN A 268 -2.17 16.43 -13.43
CA ASN A 268 -3.14 15.33 -13.31
C ASN A 268 -4.16 15.35 -14.47
N LEU A 269 -4.59 16.57 -14.84
CA LEU A 269 -5.54 16.72 -15.95
C LEU A 269 -4.91 16.30 -17.29
N TYR A 270 -3.66 16.68 -17.54
CA TYR A 270 -2.92 16.23 -18.73
C TYR A 270 -2.68 14.73 -18.73
N GLN A 271 -2.37 14.14 -17.59
CA GLN A 271 -2.17 12.69 -17.43
C GLN A 271 -3.44 11.92 -17.80
N ILE A 272 -4.57 12.26 -17.16
CA ILE A 272 -5.83 11.54 -17.43
C ILE A 272 -6.31 11.77 -18.85
N PHE A 273 -6.14 12.98 -19.41
CA PHE A 273 -6.47 13.27 -20.79
C PHE A 273 -5.64 12.41 -21.77
N ALA A 274 -4.32 12.33 -21.56
CA ALA A 274 -3.45 11.47 -22.36
C ALA A 274 -3.89 10.00 -22.30
N TYR A 275 -4.21 9.49 -21.10
CA TYR A 275 -4.67 8.12 -20.91
C TYR A 275 -5.95 7.83 -21.69
N VAL A 276 -6.94 8.71 -21.56
CA VAL A 276 -8.25 8.58 -22.25
C VAL A 276 -8.08 8.60 -23.77
N LYS A 277 -7.31 9.56 -24.30
CA LYS A 277 -7.13 9.71 -25.75
C LYS A 277 -6.37 8.52 -26.36
N ASN A 278 -5.28 8.08 -25.75
CA ASN A 278 -4.54 6.93 -26.24
C ASN A 278 -5.38 5.65 -26.20
N LYS A 279 -6.13 5.44 -25.10
CA LYS A 279 -7.04 4.29 -24.99
C LYS A 279 -8.17 4.34 -26.02
N GLN A 280 -8.76 5.51 -26.26
CA GLN A 280 -9.82 5.70 -27.27
C GLN A 280 -9.30 5.33 -28.67
N ILE A 281 -8.15 5.89 -29.06
CA ILE A 281 -7.56 5.63 -30.39
C ILE A 281 -7.21 4.13 -30.53
N ALA A 282 -6.68 3.50 -29.51
CA ALA A 282 -6.36 2.07 -29.53
C ALA A 282 -7.60 1.20 -29.78
N LEU A 283 -8.72 1.51 -29.14
CA LEU A 283 -9.98 0.78 -29.32
C LEU A 283 -10.59 1.05 -30.70
N GLU A 284 -10.57 2.31 -31.20
CA GLU A 284 -11.02 2.67 -32.55
C GLU A 284 -10.21 1.95 -33.64
N ARG A 285 -8.87 1.88 -33.50
CA ARG A 285 -7.99 1.10 -34.39
C ARG A 285 -8.29 -0.41 -34.36
N ALA A 286 -8.77 -0.92 -33.22
CA ALA A 286 -9.22 -2.31 -33.09
C ALA A 286 -10.64 -2.54 -33.66
N GLY A 287 -11.32 -1.49 -34.15
CA GLY A 287 -12.69 -1.57 -34.66
C GLY A 287 -13.76 -1.66 -33.57
N GLU A 288 -13.39 -1.36 -32.32
CA GLU A 288 -14.31 -1.39 -31.20
C GLU A 288 -14.99 -0.02 -31.02
N ASN A 289 -16.33 -0.01 -31.03
CA ASN A 289 -17.10 1.18 -30.71
C ASN A 289 -17.37 1.28 -29.21
N VAL A 290 -16.41 1.84 -28.47
CA VAL A 290 -16.41 1.93 -27.02
C VAL A 290 -16.26 3.39 -26.59
N GLU A 291 -17.13 3.85 -25.69
CA GLU A 291 -17.01 5.19 -25.09
C GLU A 291 -15.93 5.15 -23.99
N VAL A 292 -14.86 5.94 -24.15
CA VAL A 292 -13.80 6.07 -23.15
C VAL A 292 -13.95 7.38 -22.40
N SER A 293 -13.95 7.30 -21.08
CA SER A 293 -14.01 8.46 -20.17
C SER A 293 -12.91 8.40 -19.11
N GLY A 294 -12.59 9.53 -18.50
CA GLY A 294 -11.59 9.66 -17.47
C GLY A 294 -12.15 10.29 -16.19
N MET A 295 -11.57 9.94 -15.05
CA MET A 295 -11.90 10.50 -13.75
C MET A 295 -10.66 10.66 -12.89
N LEU A 296 -10.45 11.87 -12.38
CA LEU A 296 -9.54 12.14 -11.27
C LEU A 296 -10.35 11.95 -9.97
N LEU A 297 -10.01 10.95 -9.17
CA LEU A 297 -10.69 10.65 -7.92
C LEU A 297 -9.80 11.07 -6.74
N TYR A 298 -10.05 12.26 -6.21
CA TYR A 298 -9.29 12.80 -5.10
C TYR A 298 -9.80 12.27 -3.75
N ALA A 299 -8.90 11.97 -2.82
CA ALA A 299 -9.29 11.88 -1.42
C ALA A 299 -9.61 13.28 -0.89
N ALA A 300 -10.71 13.44 -0.14
CA ALA A 300 -11.08 14.71 0.45
C ALA A 300 -9.98 15.26 1.37
N THR A 301 -9.74 16.55 1.27
CA THR A 301 -8.82 17.31 2.11
C THR A 301 -9.62 18.18 3.10
N ASP A 302 -8.92 18.90 3.98
CA ASP A 302 -9.56 19.86 4.90
C ASP A 302 -9.86 21.22 4.22
N GLU A 303 -9.72 21.31 2.88
CA GLU A 303 -10.02 22.51 2.11
C GLU A 303 -11.54 22.72 1.94
N ASP A 304 -12.00 23.97 1.97
CA ASP A 304 -13.42 24.31 1.80
C ASP A 304 -13.96 24.00 0.39
N ILE A 305 -13.09 24.02 -0.62
CA ILE A 305 -13.44 23.74 -2.01
C ILE A 305 -12.76 22.45 -2.44
N GLN A 306 -13.55 21.48 -2.80
CA GLN A 306 -13.11 20.18 -3.29
C GLN A 306 -13.34 20.08 -4.80
N PRO A 307 -12.50 19.31 -5.54
CA PRO A 307 -12.77 19.00 -6.95
C PRO A 307 -14.11 18.29 -7.13
N ASP A 308 -15.00 18.89 -7.88
CA ASP A 308 -16.26 18.28 -8.33
C ASP A 308 -16.73 18.93 -9.64
N ALA A 309 -16.25 18.42 -10.75
CA ALA A 309 -16.59 18.94 -12.06
C ALA A 309 -16.45 17.87 -13.15
N THR A 310 -17.21 18.01 -14.22
CA THR A 310 -17.12 17.15 -15.41
C THR A 310 -16.99 18.01 -16.64
N TYR A 311 -16.01 17.69 -17.47
CA TYR A 311 -15.69 18.40 -18.70
C TYR A 311 -15.87 17.49 -19.90
N ARG A 312 -16.18 18.07 -21.05
CA ARG A 312 -16.04 17.42 -22.36
C ARG A 312 -14.80 17.97 -23.06
N MET A 313 -13.84 17.10 -23.35
CA MET A 313 -12.56 17.45 -23.94
C MET A 313 -12.29 16.55 -25.15
N SER A 314 -12.25 17.15 -26.34
CA SER A 314 -11.98 16.43 -27.62
C SER A 314 -12.83 15.15 -27.79
N GLY A 315 -14.11 15.24 -27.46
CA GLY A 315 -15.09 14.15 -27.60
C GLY A 315 -15.24 13.24 -26.38
N ASN A 316 -14.29 13.25 -25.45
CA ASN A 316 -14.34 12.40 -24.25
C ASN A 316 -14.85 13.17 -23.02
N ARG A 317 -15.43 12.44 -22.06
CA ARG A 317 -15.82 12.98 -20.76
C ARG A 317 -14.66 12.78 -19.77
N ILE A 318 -14.26 13.86 -19.09
CA ILE A 318 -13.24 13.85 -18.05
C ILE A 318 -13.79 14.53 -16.82
N GLY A 319 -13.87 13.78 -15.72
CA GLY A 319 -14.34 14.25 -14.42
C GLY A 319 -13.22 14.46 -13.43
N ALA A 320 -13.44 15.35 -12.46
CA ALA A 320 -12.68 15.42 -11.22
C ALA A 320 -13.69 15.41 -10.09
N THR A 321 -13.59 14.45 -9.17
CA THR A 321 -14.51 14.32 -8.04
C THR A 321 -13.75 13.90 -6.80
N THR A 322 -14.40 13.98 -5.64
CA THR A 322 -13.77 13.76 -4.33
C THR A 322 -14.45 12.64 -3.58
N LEU A 323 -13.66 11.74 -3.00
CA LEU A 323 -14.11 10.69 -2.09
C LEU A 323 -13.81 11.11 -0.65
N ASP A 324 -14.84 11.29 0.17
CA ASP A 324 -14.70 11.76 1.54
C ASP A 324 -14.41 10.58 2.49
N LEU A 325 -13.13 10.41 2.83
CA LEU A 325 -12.66 9.35 3.73
C LEU A 325 -12.93 9.61 5.22
N ASP A 326 -13.53 10.75 5.57
CA ASP A 326 -13.96 11.07 6.94
C ASP A 326 -15.45 10.71 7.21
N ARG A 327 -16.14 10.21 6.20
CA ARG A 327 -17.52 9.73 6.31
C ARG A 327 -17.58 8.28 6.86
N PRO A 328 -18.75 7.84 7.38
CA PRO A 328 -18.99 6.43 7.63
C PRO A 328 -18.66 5.58 6.39
N PHE A 329 -18.11 4.40 6.59
CA PHE A 329 -17.67 3.57 5.46
C PHE A 329 -18.78 3.22 4.48
N GLU A 330 -20.04 3.12 4.97
CA GLU A 330 -21.22 2.90 4.12
C GLU A 330 -21.46 4.06 3.14
N GLU A 331 -21.19 5.29 3.52
CA GLU A 331 -21.28 6.45 2.64
C GLU A 331 -20.15 6.45 1.60
N ILE A 332 -18.94 6.05 1.99
CA ILE A 332 -17.82 5.86 1.06
C ILE A 332 -18.15 4.78 0.03
N ARG A 333 -18.76 3.68 0.46
CA ARG A 333 -19.25 2.62 -0.44
C ARG A 333 -20.29 3.18 -1.40
N ALA A 334 -21.29 3.89 -0.90
CA ALA A 334 -22.33 4.48 -1.74
C ALA A 334 -21.77 5.42 -2.82
N GLN A 335 -20.72 6.20 -2.53
CA GLN A 335 -20.03 7.03 -3.51
C GLN A 335 -19.33 6.18 -4.59
N LEU A 336 -18.62 5.13 -4.18
CA LEU A 336 -17.94 4.22 -5.12
C LEU A 336 -18.94 3.41 -5.97
N ASP A 337 -20.05 2.97 -5.36
CA ASP A 337 -21.16 2.30 -6.05
C ASP A 337 -21.80 3.23 -7.09
N GLY A 338 -22.00 4.50 -6.75
CA GLY A 338 -22.49 5.52 -7.67
C GLY A 338 -21.61 5.70 -8.91
N ILE A 339 -20.30 5.61 -8.77
CA ILE A 339 -19.35 5.62 -9.92
C ILE A 339 -19.54 4.33 -10.76
N ALA A 340 -19.73 3.18 -10.13
CA ALA A 340 -20.02 1.92 -10.83
C ALA A 340 -21.33 2.00 -11.65
N ASP A 341 -22.35 2.61 -11.09
CA ASP A 341 -23.67 2.78 -11.72
C ASP A 341 -23.60 3.68 -13.00
N MET A 342 -22.67 4.65 -13.06
CA MET A 342 -22.46 5.45 -14.26
C MET A 342 -22.06 4.58 -15.48
N LEU A 343 -21.35 3.46 -15.25
CA LEU A 343 -20.95 2.54 -16.32
C LEU A 343 -22.03 1.51 -16.66
N THR A 344 -22.82 1.10 -15.68
CA THR A 344 -23.81 0.02 -15.83
C THR A 344 -25.21 0.54 -16.14
N GLY A 345 -25.49 1.82 -15.87
CA GLY A 345 -26.75 2.47 -16.14
C GLY A 345 -27.09 2.56 -17.63
N PRO A 346 -28.36 2.82 -18.02
CA PRO A 346 -28.76 3.03 -19.40
C PRO A 346 -27.96 4.20 -20.00
N SER A 347 -27.61 4.07 -21.28
CA SER A 347 -26.93 5.14 -22.04
C SER A 347 -27.81 6.39 -22.03
N THR A 348 -27.34 7.48 -21.44
CA THR A 348 -28.00 8.77 -21.63
C THR A 348 -27.83 9.14 -23.11
N PRO A 349 -28.91 9.34 -23.88
CA PRO A 349 -28.78 9.75 -25.27
C PRO A 349 -27.97 11.04 -25.36
N ALA A 350 -27.05 11.08 -26.30
CA ALA A 350 -26.30 12.29 -26.59
C ALA A 350 -27.30 13.40 -27.00
N SER A 351 -27.40 14.43 -26.17
CA SER A 351 -28.12 15.66 -26.49
C SER A 351 -27.22 16.61 -27.30
#